data_3b8a03a132275f8e43d4c6750f9ecfb6
#
_entry.id   3b8a03a132275f8e43d4c6750f9ecfb6
#
_cell.length_a   1.000
_cell.length_b   1.000
_cell.length_c   1.000
_cell.angle_alpha   90.00
_cell.angle_beta   90.00
_cell.angle_gamma   90.00
#
_symmetry.space_group_name_H-M   'P 1'
#
loop_
_entity.id
_entity.type
_entity.pdbx_description
1 polymer ?
#
loop_
_entity_poly.entity_id
_entity_poly.type
_entity_poly.pdbx_seq_one_letter_code
_entity_poly.pdbx_strand_id
1 'polypeptide(L)'
;MRRPSSRTVAKAAFAVCLGIVLYLIATNSGAGWLYVVAAAIGGVVAVAAPLPWWNAHGVEIVRRAPVLATADEPFECSLELRNTGRLARHLLEVEDSFAGDTGRVLAVRVRRDEPEVVRYTVEHPRRGIYDGGGIVVESRAPFGLFYGRRREWAVSDIVV
;
A
#
# COMPACT_ATOMS: atom_id res chain seq x y z
N MET A 1 -6.22 -11.37 9.18
CA MET A 1 -6.85 -10.59 8.09
C MET A 1 -7.14 -9.18 8.62
N ARG A 2 -6.26 -8.18 8.39
CA ARG A 2 -6.62 -6.79 8.77
C ARG A 2 -7.67 -6.28 7.78
N ARG A 3 -8.85 -5.98 8.29
CA ARG A 3 -9.92 -5.30 7.54
C ARG A 3 -9.47 -3.86 7.26
N PRO A 4 -9.94 -3.23 6.15
CA PRO A 4 -9.73 -1.79 5.96
C PRO A 4 -10.13 -1.08 7.26
N SER A 5 -9.31 -0.11 7.69
CA SER A 5 -9.60 0.56 8.95
C SER A 5 -11.00 1.18 8.86
N SER A 6 -11.81 1.04 9.88
CA SER A 6 -13.16 1.64 9.94
C SER A 6 -13.14 3.14 9.59
N ARG A 7 -12.02 3.81 9.88
CA ARG A 7 -11.78 5.21 9.53
C ARG A 7 -11.69 5.47 8.02
N THR A 8 -11.08 4.55 7.24
CA THR A 8 -10.97 4.71 5.78
C THR A 8 -12.33 4.58 5.11
N VAL A 9 -13.11 3.57 5.52
CA VAL A 9 -14.49 3.37 5.02
C VAL A 9 -15.37 4.56 5.39
N ALA A 10 -15.26 5.04 6.63
CA ALA A 10 -16.05 6.20 7.10
C ALA A 10 -15.75 7.48 6.30
N LYS A 11 -14.48 7.74 5.97
CA LYS A 11 -14.09 8.90 5.14
C LYS A 11 -14.68 8.83 3.73
N ALA A 12 -14.58 7.66 3.08
CA ALA A 12 -15.14 7.47 1.74
C ALA A 12 -16.68 7.62 1.77
N ALA A 13 -17.36 6.98 2.73
CA ALA A 13 -18.79 7.11 2.91
C ALA A 13 -19.21 8.56 3.15
N PHE A 14 -18.49 9.28 4.00
CA PHE A 14 -18.75 10.70 4.27
C PHE A 14 -18.63 11.56 2.99
N ALA A 15 -17.58 11.35 2.19
CA ALA A 15 -17.40 12.12 0.95
C ALA A 15 -18.55 11.84 -0.05
N VAL A 16 -18.96 10.58 -0.19
CA VAL A 16 -20.10 10.20 -1.04
C VAL A 16 -21.41 10.80 -0.54
N CYS A 17 -21.70 10.66 0.76
CA CYS A 17 -22.90 11.25 1.36
C CYS A 17 -22.94 12.76 1.20
N LEU A 18 -21.81 13.45 1.42
CA LEU A 18 -21.71 14.89 1.25
C LEU A 18 -22.02 15.30 -0.20
N GLY A 19 -21.45 14.60 -1.19
CA GLY A 19 -21.73 14.84 -2.60
C GLY A 19 -23.22 14.68 -2.94
N ILE A 20 -23.84 13.61 -2.44
CA ILE A 20 -25.29 13.37 -2.64
C ILE A 20 -26.13 14.46 -1.99
N VAL A 21 -25.84 14.85 -0.76
CA VAL A 21 -26.57 15.89 -0.04
C VAL A 21 -26.47 17.22 -0.77
N LEU A 22 -25.27 17.62 -1.22
CA LEU A 22 -25.08 18.83 -1.98
C LEU A 22 -25.83 18.79 -3.31
N TYR A 23 -25.85 17.66 -3.99
CA TYR A 23 -26.62 17.49 -5.23
C TYR A 23 -28.13 17.66 -4.96
N LEU A 24 -28.68 17.07 -3.91
CA LEU A 24 -30.08 17.21 -3.55
C LEU A 24 -30.45 18.66 -3.14
N ILE A 25 -29.57 19.35 -2.43
CA ILE A 25 -29.74 20.77 -2.12
C ILE A 25 -29.74 21.60 -3.41
N ALA A 26 -28.82 21.31 -4.34
CA ALA A 26 -28.74 22.00 -5.61
C ALA A 26 -30.03 21.86 -6.42
N THR A 27 -30.62 20.66 -6.49
CA THR A 27 -31.88 20.41 -7.20
C THR A 27 -33.07 21.15 -6.58
N ASN A 28 -33.07 21.28 -5.24
CA ASN A 28 -34.18 21.95 -4.54
C ASN A 28 -34.04 23.47 -4.50
N SER A 29 -32.80 24.01 -4.45
CA SER A 29 -32.55 25.45 -4.35
C SER A 29 -32.33 26.15 -5.68
N GLY A 30 -32.11 25.40 -6.76
CA GLY A 30 -31.75 25.93 -8.09
C GLY A 30 -30.35 26.57 -8.13
N ALA A 31 -29.53 26.42 -7.09
CA ALA A 31 -28.21 27.03 -6.99
C ALA A 31 -27.18 26.28 -7.86
N GLY A 32 -26.93 26.76 -9.07
CA GLY A 32 -26.08 26.13 -10.08
C GLY A 32 -24.66 25.79 -9.61
N TRP A 33 -24.06 26.61 -8.75
CA TRP A 33 -22.71 26.38 -8.22
C TRP A 33 -22.59 25.15 -7.31
N LEU A 34 -23.70 24.73 -6.66
CA LEU A 34 -23.71 23.52 -5.84
C LEU A 34 -23.56 22.26 -6.69
N TYR A 35 -24.06 22.23 -7.92
CA TYR A 35 -23.82 21.12 -8.85
C TYR A 35 -22.33 20.97 -9.17
N VAL A 36 -21.64 22.10 -9.34
CA VAL A 36 -20.19 22.10 -9.63
C VAL A 36 -19.42 21.50 -8.43
N VAL A 37 -19.77 21.89 -7.20
CA VAL A 37 -19.14 21.34 -6.01
C VAL A 37 -19.44 19.86 -5.85
N ALA A 38 -20.70 19.45 -6.02
CA ALA A 38 -21.10 18.04 -5.94
C ALA A 38 -20.37 17.20 -7.02
N ALA A 39 -20.28 17.70 -8.25
CA ALA A 39 -19.56 17.05 -9.34
C ALA A 39 -18.05 16.95 -9.06
N ALA A 40 -17.43 17.99 -8.47
CA ALA A 40 -16.03 17.95 -8.07
C ALA A 40 -15.75 16.87 -7.01
N ILE A 41 -16.60 16.77 -6.00
CA ILE A 41 -16.51 15.71 -4.98
C ILE A 41 -16.68 14.33 -5.63
N GLY A 42 -17.68 14.16 -6.50
CA GLY A 42 -17.90 12.91 -7.23
C GLY A 42 -16.71 12.53 -8.09
N GLY A 43 -16.11 13.49 -8.81
CA GLY A 43 -14.90 13.30 -9.61
C GLY A 43 -13.69 12.85 -8.77
N VAL A 44 -13.46 13.48 -7.63
CA VAL A 44 -12.40 13.08 -6.70
C VAL A 44 -12.61 11.65 -6.20
N VAL A 45 -13.83 11.29 -5.81
CA VAL A 45 -14.16 9.93 -5.36
C VAL A 45 -13.95 8.92 -6.48
N ALA A 46 -14.44 9.21 -7.68
CA ALA A 46 -14.33 8.33 -8.84
C ALA A 46 -12.87 8.05 -9.24
N VAL A 47 -12.00 9.06 -9.17
CA VAL A 47 -10.57 8.92 -9.44
C VAL A 47 -9.85 8.22 -8.28
N ALA A 48 -10.19 8.55 -7.05
CA ALA A 48 -9.54 7.99 -5.86
C ALA A 48 -9.83 6.50 -5.65
N ALA A 49 -10.96 5.98 -6.14
CA ALA A 49 -11.38 4.61 -5.90
C ALA A 49 -10.44 3.54 -6.53
N PRO A 50 -10.08 3.60 -7.83
CA PRO A 50 -9.22 2.60 -8.46
C PRO A 50 -7.72 2.77 -8.15
N LEU A 51 -7.28 3.99 -7.81
CA LEU A 51 -5.86 4.31 -7.69
C LEU A 51 -5.08 3.49 -6.65
N PRO A 52 -5.57 3.25 -5.41
CA PRO A 52 -4.82 2.47 -4.44
C PRO A 52 -4.62 1.02 -4.87
N TRP A 53 -5.63 0.43 -5.48
CA TRP A 53 -5.54 -0.93 -6.03
C TRP A 53 -4.51 -1.00 -7.16
N TRP A 54 -4.61 -0.09 -8.13
CA TRP A 54 -3.68 0.00 -9.24
C TRP A 54 -2.25 0.29 -8.76
N ASN A 55 -2.09 1.14 -7.75
CA ASN A 55 -0.81 1.49 -7.16
C ASN A 55 -0.13 0.26 -6.51
N ALA A 56 -0.88 -0.54 -5.76
CA ALA A 56 -0.36 -1.74 -5.10
C ALA A 56 0.01 -2.87 -6.08
N HIS A 57 -0.65 -2.95 -7.26
CA HIS A 57 -0.45 -4.04 -8.22
C HIS A 57 0.62 -3.76 -9.29
N GLY A 58 1.22 -2.60 -9.31
CA GLY A 58 2.21 -2.22 -10.32
C GLY A 58 3.66 -2.30 -9.87
N VAL A 59 3.98 -3.07 -8.83
CA VAL A 59 5.33 -3.17 -8.27
C VAL A 59 5.71 -4.63 -8.11
N GLU A 60 6.90 -4.98 -8.57
CA GLU A 60 7.57 -6.26 -8.33
C GLU A 60 8.52 -6.10 -7.16
N ILE A 61 8.59 -7.08 -6.27
CA ILE A 61 9.42 -7.03 -5.07
C ILE A 61 10.39 -8.19 -5.06
N VAL A 62 11.67 -7.86 -4.91
CA VAL A 62 12.75 -8.82 -4.76
C VAL A 62 13.35 -8.65 -3.37
N ARG A 63 13.30 -9.72 -2.55
CA ARG A 63 13.94 -9.74 -1.24
C ARG A 63 15.41 -10.13 -1.40
N ARG A 64 16.26 -9.44 -0.66
CA ARG A 64 17.68 -9.81 -0.48
C ARG A 64 17.94 -9.96 1.01
N ALA A 65 18.22 -11.18 1.43
CA ALA A 65 18.61 -11.54 2.79
C ALA A 65 19.99 -12.21 2.79
N PRO A 66 20.74 -12.23 3.89
CA PRO A 66 21.96 -13.02 4.01
C PRO A 66 21.64 -14.51 3.85
N VAL A 67 22.56 -15.30 3.32
CA VAL A 67 22.37 -16.75 3.16
C VAL A 67 22.40 -17.49 4.48
N LEU A 68 23.13 -16.94 5.47
CA LEU A 68 23.31 -17.49 6.81
C LEU A 68 23.12 -16.40 7.85
N ALA A 69 22.37 -16.69 8.89
CA ALA A 69 22.19 -15.82 10.05
C ALA A 69 22.23 -16.64 11.34
N THR A 70 22.52 -15.96 12.45
CA THR A 70 22.53 -16.57 13.79
C THR A 70 21.18 -16.33 14.45
N ALA A 71 20.65 -17.35 15.12
CA ALA A 71 19.40 -17.22 15.88
C ALA A 71 19.55 -16.17 16.99
N ASP A 72 18.49 -15.40 17.22
CA ASP A 72 18.42 -14.32 18.20
C ASP A 72 19.40 -13.16 17.97
N GLU A 73 20.14 -13.14 16.84
CA GLU A 73 21.02 -12.05 16.46
C GLU A 73 20.37 -11.25 15.32
N PRO A 74 20.16 -9.93 15.47
CA PRO A 74 19.53 -9.12 14.45
C PRO A 74 20.30 -9.11 13.12
N PHE A 75 19.59 -9.20 12.00
CA PHE A 75 20.20 -9.05 10.67
C PHE A 75 19.38 -8.16 9.76
N GLU A 76 20.06 -7.55 8.78
CA GLU A 76 19.43 -6.63 7.84
C GLU A 76 18.88 -7.36 6.62
N CYS A 77 17.63 -7.07 6.28
CA CYS A 77 16.99 -7.47 5.03
C CYS A 77 16.75 -6.24 4.15
N SER A 78 16.89 -6.39 2.85
CA SER A 78 16.53 -5.36 1.89
C SER A 78 15.47 -5.85 0.92
N LEU A 79 14.53 -4.96 0.61
CA LEU A 79 13.50 -5.15 -0.40
C LEU A 79 13.76 -4.20 -1.56
N GLU A 80 14.01 -4.76 -2.72
CA GLU A 80 14.14 -4.01 -3.97
C GLU A 80 12.77 -3.96 -4.65
N LEU A 81 12.20 -2.75 -4.73
CA LEU A 81 10.90 -2.50 -5.35
C LEU A 81 11.12 -1.99 -6.77
N ARG A 82 10.60 -2.72 -7.75
CA ARG A 82 10.66 -2.36 -9.18
C ARG A 82 9.27 -2.02 -9.68
N ASN A 83 9.13 -0.85 -10.26
CA ASN A 83 7.87 -0.45 -10.87
C ASN A 83 7.76 -1.02 -12.28
N THR A 84 6.79 -1.91 -12.50
CA THR A 84 6.52 -2.53 -13.80
C THR A 84 5.59 -1.69 -14.67
N GLY A 85 5.01 -0.62 -14.11
CA GLY A 85 4.09 0.27 -14.81
C GLY A 85 4.76 1.48 -15.44
N ARG A 86 3.98 2.28 -16.19
CA ARG A 86 4.44 3.51 -16.82
C ARG A 86 4.47 4.72 -15.88
N LEU A 87 3.60 4.73 -14.87
CA LEU A 87 3.49 5.83 -13.92
C LEU A 87 4.18 5.49 -12.61
N ALA A 88 4.83 6.48 -12.01
CA ALA A 88 5.45 6.31 -10.70
C ALA A 88 4.41 5.89 -9.64
N ARG A 89 4.83 5.02 -8.73
CA ARG A 89 4.03 4.57 -7.59
C ARG A 89 4.41 5.39 -6.36
N HIS A 90 3.44 5.67 -5.52
CA HIS A 90 3.64 6.53 -4.36
C HIS A 90 3.06 5.92 -3.09
N LEU A 91 3.75 6.15 -1.97
CA LEU A 91 3.28 5.80 -0.62
C LEU A 91 2.85 4.33 -0.52
N LEU A 92 3.79 3.43 -0.86
CA LEU A 92 3.62 2.00 -0.70
C LEU A 92 4.11 1.57 0.67
N GLU A 93 3.21 1.03 1.49
CA GLU A 93 3.54 0.38 2.74
C GLU A 93 3.77 -1.11 2.44
N VAL A 94 4.96 -1.61 2.73
CA VAL A 94 5.33 -3.01 2.52
C VAL A 94 5.53 -3.67 3.87
N GLU A 95 4.75 -4.71 4.13
CA GLU A 95 4.88 -5.57 5.31
C GLU A 95 5.45 -6.91 4.85
N ASP A 96 6.62 -7.26 5.35
CA ASP A 96 7.31 -8.51 5.04
C ASP A 96 7.34 -9.41 6.26
N SER A 97 6.79 -10.62 6.14
CA SER A 97 6.81 -11.63 7.19
C SER A 97 7.85 -12.68 6.85
N PHE A 98 9.01 -12.59 7.48
CA PHE A 98 10.18 -13.42 7.19
C PHE A 98 10.95 -13.82 8.46
N ALA A 99 11.50 -15.03 8.49
CA ALA A 99 12.30 -15.58 9.59
C ALA A 99 11.63 -15.48 10.99
N GLY A 100 10.29 -15.54 11.02
CA GLY A 100 9.50 -15.49 12.27
C GLY A 100 9.23 -14.09 12.79
N ASP A 101 9.69 -13.05 12.09
CA ASP A 101 9.45 -11.64 12.41
C ASP A 101 8.69 -10.93 11.28
N THR A 102 8.26 -9.69 11.52
CA THR A 102 7.50 -8.89 10.56
C THR A 102 8.08 -7.48 10.44
N GLY A 103 8.81 -7.26 9.36
CA GLY A 103 9.32 -5.94 8.99
C GLY A 103 8.26 -5.08 8.30
N ARG A 104 8.29 -3.77 8.55
CA ARG A 104 7.46 -2.78 7.85
C ARG A 104 8.32 -1.67 7.32
N VAL A 105 8.13 -1.37 6.04
CA VAL A 105 8.84 -0.30 5.35
C VAL A 105 7.89 0.54 4.52
N LEU A 106 8.23 1.81 4.36
CA LEU A 106 7.48 2.74 3.53
C LEU A 106 8.34 3.17 2.35
N ALA A 107 7.92 2.80 1.14
CA ALA A 107 8.48 3.33 -0.09
C ALA A 107 7.69 4.57 -0.51
N VAL A 108 8.34 5.73 -0.46
CA VAL A 108 7.69 7.02 -0.74
C VAL A 108 7.40 7.16 -2.23
N ARG A 109 8.34 6.73 -3.08
CA ARG A 109 8.20 6.86 -4.53
C ARG A 109 9.01 5.78 -5.25
N VAL A 110 8.35 4.95 -6.04
CA VAL A 110 8.99 3.95 -6.89
C VAL A 110 8.84 4.37 -8.35
N ARG A 111 9.94 4.78 -8.98
CA ARG A 111 10.00 5.15 -10.39
C ARG A 111 10.15 3.93 -11.28
N ARG A 112 9.84 4.07 -12.56
CA ARG A 112 9.92 2.97 -13.52
C ARG A 112 11.37 2.49 -13.74
N ASP A 113 12.28 3.42 -13.91
CA ASP A 113 13.64 3.14 -14.38
C ASP A 113 14.66 3.09 -13.23
N GLU A 114 14.19 3.27 -11.99
CA GLU A 114 15.02 3.34 -10.80
C GLU A 114 14.36 2.50 -9.69
N PRO A 115 14.96 1.32 -9.38
CA PRO A 115 14.45 0.49 -8.29
C PRO A 115 14.67 1.20 -6.95
N GLU A 116 13.66 1.17 -6.10
CA GLU A 116 13.74 1.68 -4.73
C GLU A 116 14.16 0.55 -3.80
N VAL A 117 15.26 0.74 -3.09
CA VAL A 117 15.74 -0.24 -2.10
C VAL A 117 15.41 0.26 -0.71
N VAL A 118 14.53 -0.46 -0.03
CA VAL A 118 14.19 -0.21 1.36
C VAL A 118 14.74 -1.32 2.25
N ARG A 119 15.20 -0.96 3.45
CA ARG A 119 15.84 -1.89 4.37
C ARG A 119 15.08 -1.96 5.68
N TYR A 120 15.10 -3.12 6.30
CA TYR A 120 14.58 -3.33 7.64
C TYR A 120 15.42 -4.38 8.36
N THR A 121 15.35 -4.36 9.69
CA THR A 121 16.04 -5.32 10.54
C THR A 121 15.07 -6.38 11.01
N VAL A 122 15.47 -7.64 10.92
CA VAL A 122 14.82 -8.76 11.59
C VAL A 122 15.43 -8.85 12.98
N GLU A 123 14.65 -8.48 14.00
CA GLU A 123 15.16 -8.33 15.37
C GLU A 123 15.32 -9.66 16.08
N HIS A 124 14.40 -10.59 15.88
CA HIS A 124 14.35 -11.87 16.60
C HIS A 124 14.19 -13.05 15.64
N PRO A 125 15.21 -13.37 14.83
CA PRO A 125 15.14 -14.49 13.92
C PRO A 125 15.06 -15.81 14.68
N ARG A 126 14.09 -16.64 14.31
CA ARG A 126 13.95 -17.97 14.89
C ARG A 126 14.75 -18.99 14.12
N ARG A 127 15.29 -20.00 14.81
CA ARG A 127 16.00 -21.10 14.17
C ARG A 127 15.12 -21.82 13.16
N GLY A 128 15.65 -22.06 11.96
CA GLY A 128 14.94 -22.76 10.91
C GLY A 128 15.58 -22.54 9.53
N ILE A 129 15.05 -23.26 8.56
CA ILE A 129 15.35 -23.07 7.14
C ILE A 129 14.14 -22.37 6.55
N TYR A 130 14.37 -21.21 5.95
CA TYR A 130 13.32 -20.39 5.35
C TYR A 130 13.58 -20.27 3.86
N ASP A 131 12.64 -20.75 3.06
CA ASP A 131 12.66 -20.69 1.58
C ASP A 131 11.89 -19.50 1.03
N GLY A 132 11.32 -18.69 1.90
CA GLY A 132 10.59 -17.50 1.52
C GLY A 132 9.70 -16.95 2.63
N GLY A 133 8.88 -15.99 2.26
CA GLY A 133 7.94 -15.37 3.19
C GLY A 133 6.90 -14.52 2.48
N GLY A 134 5.80 -14.27 3.17
CA GLY A 134 4.69 -13.48 2.64
C GLY A 134 4.99 -11.99 2.69
N ILE A 135 4.90 -11.33 1.54
CA ILE A 135 4.96 -9.88 1.41
C ILE A 135 3.56 -9.33 1.18
N VAL A 136 3.21 -8.28 1.90
CA VAL A 136 1.97 -7.56 1.74
C VAL A 136 2.28 -6.14 1.33
N VAL A 137 1.79 -5.73 0.17
CA VAL A 137 1.89 -4.36 -0.34
C VAL A 137 0.56 -3.66 -0.14
N GLU A 138 0.60 -2.54 0.53
CA GLU A 138 -0.58 -1.71 0.79
C GLU A 138 -0.38 -0.30 0.21
N SER A 139 -1.45 0.26 -0.33
CA SER A 139 -1.48 1.65 -0.75
C SER A 139 -2.75 2.33 -0.29
N ARG A 140 -2.62 3.58 0.14
CA ARG A 140 -3.72 4.47 0.51
C ARG A 140 -3.67 5.78 -0.27
N ALA A 141 -2.73 5.87 -1.21
CA ALA A 141 -2.58 7.06 -2.05
C ALA A 141 -3.75 7.20 -3.04
N PRO A 142 -4.12 8.44 -3.41
CA PRO A 142 -3.52 9.69 -2.97
C PRO A 142 -4.14 10.26 -1.69
N PHE A 143 -5.42 10.03 -1.41
CA PHE A 143 -6.19 10.75 -0.38
C PHE A 143 -6.49 9.94 0.88
N GLY A 144 -6.10 8.67 0.92
CA GLY A 144 -6.44 7.79 2.04
C GLY A 144 -7.95 7.49 2.19
N LEU A 145 -8.73 7.74 1.12
CA LEU A 145 -10.16 7.45 1.06
C LEU A 145 -10.44 5.98 0.77
N PHE A 146 -9.58 5.37 -0.01
CA PHE A 146 -9.66 3.97 -0.42
C PHE A 146 -8.36 3.25 -0.10
N TYR A 147 -8.38 1.94 -0.22
CA TYR A 147 -7.34 1.04 0.20
C TYR A 147 -7.12 -0.03 -0.86
N GLY A 148 -5.88 -0.17 -1.29
CA GLY A 148 -5.44 -1.23 -2.17
C GLY A 148 -4.47 -2.16 -1.44
N ARG A 149 -4.63 -3.45 -1.61
CA ARG A 149 -3.77 -4.47 -1.00
C ARG A 149 -3.47 -5.58 -1.99
N ARG A 150 -2.20 -5.98 -2.04
CA ARG A 150 -1.73 -7.15 -2.76
C ARG A 150 -0.90 -8.01 -1.82
N ARG A 151 -1.00 -9.31 -1.98
CA ARG A 151 -0.12 -10.28 -1.32
C ARG A 151 0.73 -10.96 -2.36
N GLU A 152 1.97 -11.15 -2.03
CA GLU A 152 2.95 -11.82 -2.86
C GLU A 152 3.80 -12.75 -1.98
N TRP A 153 4.33 -13.80 -2.57
CA TRP A 153 5.31 -14.66 -1.93
C TRP A 153 6.68 -14.37 -2.53
N ALA A 154 7.61 -13.93 -1.70
CA ALA A 154 8.99 -13.74 -2.14
C ALA A 154 9.84 -14.93 -1.69
N VAL A 155 10.47 -15.56 -2.66
CA VAL A 155 11.43 -16.64 -2.43
C VAL A 155 12.75 -16.05 -1.95
N SER A 156 13.33 -16.63 -0.91
CA SER A 156 14.62 -16.21 -0.37
C SER A 156 15.13 -17.28 0.59
N ASP A 157 16.18 -17.97 0.22
CA ASP A 157 16.74 -19.04 1.03
C ASP A 157 17.67 -18.48 2.11
N ILE A 158 17.36 -18.78 3.35
CA ILE A 158 18.20 -18.46 4.51
C ILE A 158 18.16 -19.60 5.52
N VAL A 159 19.29 -19.84 6.14
CA VAL A 159 19.45 -20.75 7.30
C VAL A 159 19.75 -19.92 8.54
N VAL A 160 18.96 -20.08 9.59
CA VAL A 160 19.07 -19.38 10.87
C VAL A 160 19.40 -20.40 11.98
#